data_2c08b669cab43e8203b68505fb24195c
#
_entry.id   2c08b669cab43e8203b68505fb24195c
#
_cell.length_a   1.000
_cell.length_b   1.000
_cell.length_c   1.000
_cell.angle_alpha   90.00
_cell.angle_beta   90.00
_cell.angle_gamma   90.00
#
_symmetry.space_group_name_H-M   'P 1'
#
loop_
_entity.id
_entity.type
_entity.pdbx_description
1 polymer ?
#
loop_
_entity_poly.entity_id
_entity_poly.type
_entity_poly.pdbx_seq_one_letter_code
_entity_poly.pdbx_strand_id
1 'polypeptide(L)'
;MRTVARGFFILCAIAVIALAALFVIELWQCGWSFDGKNSKNYTHTEQVITEDFTKIIINLKTDDISVLPSEDGECRLETFERKTMPHTVKVEDGTLVISFTEKDDLYSRINPFRFTSTYATLYLPGNYYDALTIGHKTGDLLVENGIYYDSVAIALSTGDVTFLADAIKDLEITTTTGDVRIVSDKTGEARITTTTGDITLTDSVVTSLDISLSTGEVTATNLTVLSDALIKGTTGSSTLKDVTARNLSIKKSTGNTTLDDVYADERFEVESTSGRVTLDGIDAGEIFIKTTTGSVKGSILSEKQFLVKSTSGRIDVPSTAGPICKIETTTGAIKIIIGN
;
A
#
# COMPACT_ATOMS: atom_id res chain seq x y z
N MET A 1 -22.88 -25.53 -40.01
CA MET A 1 -21.63 -25.08 -39.34
C MET A 1 -20.84 -24.02 -40.13
N ARG A 2 -20.54 -24.16 -41.43
CA ARG A 2 -19.74 -23.16 -42.19
C ARG A 2 -20.37 -21.75 -42.27
N THR A 3 -21.68 -21.62 -42.32
CA THR A 3 -22.40 -20.33 -42.40
C THR A 3 -22.37 -19.59 -41.06
N VAL A 4 -22.50 -20.29 -39.93
CA VAL A 4 -22.44 -19.70 -38.59
C VAL A 4 -21.01 -19.21 -38.28
N ALA A 5 -20.00 -19.98 -38.68
CA ALA A 5 -18.61 -19.58 -38.55
C ALA A 5 -18.27 -18.34 -39.37
N ARG A 6 -18.77 -18.25 -40.64
CA ARG A 6 -18.60 -17.05 -41.48
C ARG A 6 -19.27 -15.82 -40.86
N GLY A 7 -20.49 -15.96 -40.34
CA GLY A 7 -21.18 -14.88 -39.65
C GLY A 7 -20.41 -14.39 -38.41
N PHE A 8 -19.88 -15.29 -37.63
CA PHE A 8 -19.05 -14.95 -36.47
C PHE A 8 -17.76 -14.19 -36.86
N PHE A 9 -17.03 -14.65 -37.90
CA PHE A 9 -15.84 -13.96 -38.39
C PHE A 9 -16.13 -12.55 -38.93
N ILE A 10 -17.26 -12.37 -39.61
CA ILE A 10 -17.68 -11.06 -40.09
C ILE A 10 -17.99 -10.13 -38.92
N LEU A 11 -18.66 -10.61 -37.89
CA LEU A 11 -19.01 -9.84 -36.72
C LEU A 11 -17.73 -9.43 -35.90
N CYS A 12 -16.79 -10.34 -35.79
CA CYS A 12 -15.47 -10.04 -35.20
C CYS A 12 -14.69 -8.99 -36.01
N ALA A 13 -14.71 -9.10 -37.37
CA ALA A 13 -14.05 -8.13 -38.24
C ALA A 13 -14.67 -6.73 -38.11
N ILE A 14 -16.00 -6.63 -38.04
CA ILE A 14 -16.71 -5.37 -37.83
C ILE A 14 -16.37 -4.77 -36.47
N ALA A 15 -16.30 -5.60 -35.40
CA ALA A 15 -15.92 -5.14 -34.07
C ALA A 15 -14.48 -4.61 -34.04
N VAL A 16 -13.54 -5.28 -34.71
CA VAL A 16 -12.13 -4.83 -34.79
C VAL A 16 -12.04 -3.50 -35.57
N ILE A 17 -12.77 -3.35 -36.70
CA ILE A 17 -12.79 -2.10 -37.46
C ILE A 17 -13.40 -0.97 -36.64
N ALA A 18 -14.46 -1.24 -35.88
CA ALA A 18 -15.08 -0.24 -35.00
C ALA A 18 -14.11 0.20 -33.88
N LEU A 19 -13.42 -0.73 -33.23
CA LEU A 19 -12.40 -0.42 -32.23
C LEU A 19 -11.24 0.39 -32.83
N ALA A 20 -10.74 0.01 -34.02
CA ALA A 20 -9.71 0.78 -34.72
C ALA A 20 -10.15 2.20 -35.06
N ALA A 21 -11.39 2.37 -35.47
CA ALA A 21 -11.97 3.70 -35.75
C ALA A 21 -12.06 4.54 -34.46
N LEU A 22 -12.53 3.97 -33.34
CA LEU A 22 -12.58 4.65 -32.06
C LEU A 22 -11.16 5.05 -31.58
N PHE A 23 -10.19 4.17 -31.79
CA PHE A 23 -8.77 4.46 -31.47
C PHE A 23 -8.25 5.67 -32.26
N VAL A 24 -8.47 5.69 -33.59
CA VAL A 24 -8.02 6.79 -34.45
C VAL A 24 -8.76 8.10 -34.12
N ILE A 25 -10.05 8.03 -33.80
CA ILE A 25 -10.82 9.21 -33.39
C ILE A 25 -10.26 9.80 -32.08
N GLU A 26 -10.00 8.96 -31.10
CA GLU A 26 -9.44 9.42 -29.83
C GLU A 26 -8.03 10.02 -30.02
N LEU A 27 -7.18 9.36 -30.81
CA LEU A 27 -5.85 9.85 -31.13
C LEU A 27 -5.88 11.21 -31.86
N TRP A 28 -6.85 11.38 -32.77
CA TRP A 28 -7.07 12.67 -33.47
C TRP A 28 -7.59 13.76 -32.50
N GLN A 29 -8.49 13.41 -31.59
CA GLN A 29 -9.00 14.33 -30.56
C GLN A 29 -7.89 14.75 -29.56
N CYS A 30 -6.93 13.88 -29.28
CA CYS A 30 -5.75 14.17 -28.49
C CYS A 30 -4.63 14.88 -29.28
N GLY A 31 -4.90 15.33 -30.53
CA GLY A 31 -3.93 16.05 -31.34
C GLY A 31 -2.72 15.20 -31.77
N TRP A 32 -2.89 13.89 -31.94
CA TRP A 32 -1.84 12.90 -32.23
C TRP A 32 -0.75 12.84 -31.16
N SER A 33 -1.05 13.26 -29.94
CA SER A 33 -0.19 13.20 -28.76
C SER A 33 -0.83 12.35 -27.67
N PHE A 34 -0.04 11.58 -26.93
CA PHE A 34 -0.48 10.79 -25.79
C PHE A 34 -0.44 11.58 -24.47
N ASP A 35 0.03 12.82 -24.48
CA ASP A 35 0.13 13.69 -23.28
C ASP A 35 -1.16 14.49 -23.00
N GLY A 36 -2.11 14.47 -23.90
CA GLY A 36 -3.43 15.10 -23.78
C GLY A 36 -3.44 16.63 -23.65
N LYS A 37 -2.28 17.28 -23.60
CA LYS A 37 -2.16 18.74 -23.37
C LYS A 37 -2.92 19.58 -24.41
N ASN A 38 -3.11 19.05 -25.61
CA ASN A 38 -3.82 19.72 -26.71
C ASN A 38 -5.21 19.13 -26.98
N SER A 39 -5.73 18.27 -26.11
CA SER A 39 -7.01 17.62 -26.33
C SER A 39 -8.18 18.56 -26.08
N LYS A 40 -9.11 18.59 -27.02
CA LYS A 40 -10.36 19.37 -26.91
C LYS A 40 -11.32 18.84 -25.83
N ASN A 41 -11.11 17.61 -25.35
CA ASN A 41 -11.96 16.90 -24.39
C ASN A 41 -11.54 17.10 -22.94
N TYR A 42 -10.40 17.75 -22.71
CA TYR A 42 -9.85 17.98 -21.36
C TYR A 42 -9.81 19.48 -21.07
N THR A 43 -9.78 19.80 -19.79
CA THR A 43 -9.66 21.17 -19.30
C THR A 43 -8.76 21.19 -18.09
N HIS A 44 -7.86 22.17 -18.03
CA HIS A 44 -7.13 22.53 -16.83
C HIS A 44 -7.95 23.55 -16.06
N THR A 45 -8.15 23.30 -14.78
CA THR A 45 -8.95 24.18 -13.90
C THR A 45 -8.19 24.36 -12.59
N GLU A 46 -8.16 25.59 -12.13
CA GLU A 46 -7.65 25.96 -10.81
C GLU A 46 -8.79 26.63 -10.04
N GLN A 47 -9.04 26.16 -8.82
CA GLN A 47 -10.09 26.70 -7.96
C GLN A 47 -9.51 26.98 -6.58
N VAL A 48 -9.61 28.25 -6.15
CA VAL A 48 -9.26 28.66 -4.79
C VAL A 48 -10.46 28.40 -3.88
N ILE A 49 -10.18 27.84 -2.70
CA ILE A 49 -11.16 27.49 -1.68
C ILE A 49 -10.92 28.43 -0.50
N THR A 50 -11.91 29.26 -0.19
CA THR A 50 -11.79 30.32 0.83
C THR A 50 -12.54 30.02 2.12
N GLU A 51 -13.38 28.98 2.11
CA GLU A 51 -14.15 28.54 3.27
C GLU A 51 -13.28 27.72 4.22
N ASP A 52 -13.53 27.87 5.52
CA ASP A 52 -12.84 27.11 6.56
C ASP A 52 -13.34 25.66 6.64
N PHE A 53 -12.41 24.72 6.75
CA PHE A 53 -12.70 23.30 6.96
C PHE A 53 -11.59 22.64 7.77
N THR A 54 -11.92 21.54 8.45
CA THR A 54 -10.96 20.69 9.17
C THR A 54 -10.98 19.25 8.70
N LYS A 55 -11.96 18.88 7.86
CA LYS A 55 -12.10 17.54 7.30
C LYS A 55 -12.05 17.59 5.78
N ILE A 56 -11.49 16.57 5.18
CA ILE A 56 -11.30 16.47 3.74
C ILE A 56 -11.82 15.13 3.26
N ILE A 57 -12.68 15.15 2.25
CA ILE A 57 -13.19 13.97 1.57
C ILE A 57 -12.91 14.10 0.07
N ILE A 58 -12.16 13.18 -0.49
CA ILE A 58 -11.86 13.11 -1.92
C ILE A 58 -12.45 11.82 -2.48
N ASN A 59 -13.43 11.93 -3.36
CA ASN A 59 -14.06 10.80 -4.03
C ASN A 59 -13.95 10.97 -5.54
N LEU A 60 -12.90 10.42 -6.13
CA LEU A 60 -12.63 10.50 -7.56
C LEU A 60 -12.64 9.10 -8.21
N LYS A 61 -12.52 9.04 -9.53
CA LYS A 61 -12.70 7.77 -10.27
C LYS A 61 -11.43 7.29 -10.97
N THR A 62 -10.75 8.17 -11.70
CA THR A 62 -9.63 7.79 -12.58
C THR A 62 -8.51 8.82 -12.63
N ASP A 63 -8.27 9.51 -11.55
CA ASP A 63 -7.32 10.63 -11.49
C ASP A 63 -6.09 10.24 -10.68
N ASP A 64 -4.93 10.77 -11.02
CA ASP A 64 -3.82 10.74 -10.07
C ASP A 64 -4.06 11.85 -9.04
N ILE A 65 -4.02 11.51 -7.77
CA ILE A 65 -4.34 12.42 -6.68
C ILE A 65 -3.07 12.81 -5.93
N SER A 66 -2.85 14.10 -5.75
CA SER A 66 -1.79 14.61 -4.90
C SER A 66 -2.35 15.56 -3.85
N VAL A 67 -2.00 15.34 -2.59
CA VAL A 67 -2.31 16.26 -1.48
C VAL A 67 -1.00 16.81 -0.97
N LEU A 68 -0.80 18.10 -1.16
CA LEU A 68 0.46 18.81 -0.94
C LEU A 68 0.28 19.96 0.05
N PRO A 69 1.29 20.31 0.85
CA PRO A 69 1.27 21.55 1.61
C PRO A 69 1.31 22.76 0.67
N SER A 70 0.56 23.80 1.00
CA SER A 70 0.56 25.06 0.27
C SER A 70 1.73 25.94 0.73
N GLU A 71 2.53 26.42 -0.22
CA GLU A 71 3.66 27.31 0.07
C GLU A 71 3.22 28.77 0.30
N ASP A 72 2.11 29.19 -0.31
CA ASP A 72 1.57 30.55 -0.27
C ASP A 72 0.47 30.74 0.78
N GLY A 73 0.06 29.64 1.44
CA GLY A 73 -0.98 29.67 2.47
C GLY A 73 -2.40 29.71 1.92
N GLU A 74 -2.60 29.54 0.62
CA GLU A 74 -3.92 29.46 0.00
C GLU A 74 -4.33 28.00 -0.19
N CYS A 75 -5.60 27.68 0.06
CA CYS A 75 -6.16 26.39 -0.31
C CYS A 75 -6.60 26.44 -1.77
N ARG A 76 -6.06 25.57 -2.60
CA ARG A 76 -6.45 25.48 -4.01
C ARG A 76 -6.46 24.04 -4.52
N LEU A 77 -7.38 23.79 -5.42
CA LEU A 77 -7.45 22.55 -6.18
C LEU A 77 -7.06 22.85 -7.63
N GLU A 78 -6.01 22.21 -8.10
CA GLU A 78 -5.59 22.20 -9.48
C GLU A 78 -5.99 20.87 -10.12
N THR A 79 -6.69 20.91 -11.24
CA THR A 79 -7.16 19.71 -11.93
C THR A 79 -6.87 19.74 -13.41
N PHE A 80 -6.56 18.58 -13.95
CA PHE A 80 -6.63 18.31 -15.38
C PHE A 80 -7.69 17.24 -15.58
N GLU A 81 -8.86 17.64 -16.07
CA GLU A 81 -10.08 16.84 -16.02
C GLU A 81 -10.74 16.68 -17.38
N ARG A 82 -11.54 15.64 -17.52
CA ARG A 82 -12.41 15.48 -18.68
C ARG A 82 -13.63 16.41 -18.57
N LYS A 83 -14.01 17.07 -19.66
CA LYS A 83 -15.23 17.90 -19.74
C LYS A 83 -16.51 17.11 -19.46
N THR A 84 -16.50 15.80 -19.68
CA THR A 84 -17.62 14.90 -19.37
C THR A 84 -17.64 14.42 -17.93
N MET A 85 -16.56 14.64 -17.16
CA MET A 85 -16.43 14.26 -15.75
C MET A 85 -15.77 15.40 -14.96
N PRO A 86 -16.40 16.59 -14.91
CA PRO A 86 -15.84 17.71 -14.18
C PRO A 86 -15.80 17.43 -12.68
N HIS A 87 -14.76 17.89 -12.03
CA HIS A 87 -14.67 17.87 -10.59
C HIS A 87 -15.64 18.88 -9.97
N THR A 88 -16.11 18.55 -8.79
CA THR A 88 -17.00 19.40 -7.99
C THR A 88 -16.37 19.58 -6.63
N VAL A 89 -16.22 20.82 -6.22
CA VAL A 89 -15.64 21.20 -4.93
C VAL A 89 -16.72 21.92 -4.11
N LYS A 90 -16.90 21.51 -2.86
CA LYS A 90 -17.83 22.12 -1.92
C LYS A 90 -17.26 22.05 -0.52
N VAL A 91 -17.56 23.05 0.28
CA VAL A 91 -17.35 23.02 1.72
C VAL A 91 -18.71 22.97 2.39
N GLU A 92 -18.99 21.89 3.10
CA GLU A 92 -20.26 21.68 3.82
C GLU A 92 -19.95 21.21 5.25
N ASP A 93 -20.52 21.89 6.24
CA ASP A 93 -20.34 21.58 7.67
C ASP A 93 -18.86 21.39 8.10
N GLY A 94 -17.98 22.30 7.64
CA GLY A 94 -16.55 22.24 7.96
C GLY A 94 -15.79 21.08 7.28
N THR A 95 -16.37 20.49 6.24
CA THR A 95 -15.79 19.43 5.45
C THR A 95 -15.62 19.86 4.00
N LEU A 96 -14.39 19.82 3.50
CA LEU A 96 -14.10 19.98 2.08
C LEU A 96 -14.41 18.65 1.37
N VAL A 97 -15.34 18.70 0.41
CA VAL A 97 -15.72 17.54 -0.40
C VAL A 97 -15.32 17.80 -1.86
N ILE A 98 -14.41 16.97 -2.35
CA ILE A 98 -13.98 16.92 -3.75
C ILE A 98 -14.57 15.66 -4.36
N SER A 99 -15.38 15.81 -5.39
CA SER A 99 -16.04 14.72 -6.09
C SER A 99 -16.10 15.01 -7.57
N PHE A 100 -16.70 14.14 -8.36
CA PHE A 100 -16.92 14.33 -9.79
C PHE A 100 -18.39 14.18 -10.14
N THR A 101 -18.80 14.83 -11.24
CA THR A 101 -20.13 14.66 -11.84
C THR A 101 -19.97 13.98 -13.18
N GLU A 102 -20.52 12.77 -13.33
CA GLU A 102 -20.50 12.06 -14.59
C GLU A 102 -21.64 12.58 -15.50
N LYS A 103 -21.30 13.21 -16.60
CA LYS A 103 -22.27 13.57 -17.64
C LYS A 103 -22.47 12.35 -18.54
N ASP A 104 -23.72 11.97 -18.74
CA ASP A 104 -24.08 10.83 -19.58
C ASP A 104 -23.71 11.13 -21.03
N ASP A 105 -22.66 10.49 -21.53
CA ASP A 105 -22.16 10.60 -22.89
C ASP A 105 -21.97 9.22 -23.52
N LEU A 106 -22.71 8.97 -24.58
CA LEU A 106 -22.68 7.68 -25.29
C LEU A 106 -21.28 7.35 -25.80
N TYR A 107 -20.52 8.36 -26.27
CA TYR A 107 -19.17 8.15 -26.78
C TYR A 107 -18.24 7.64 -25.68
N SER A 108 -18.27 8.24 -24.49
CA SER A 108 -17.48 7.82 -23.33
C SER A 108 -17.83 6.40 -22.84
N ARG A 109 -19.08 5.96 -23.08
CA ARG A 109 -19.54 4.61 -22.73
C ARG A 109 -18.99 3.52 -23.64
N ILE A 110 -18.86 3.82 -24.94
CA ILE A 110 -18.48 2.84 -25.97
C ILE A 110 -17.00 2.90 -26.33
N ASN A 111 -16.30 4.01 -26.04
CA ASN A 111 -14.89 4.16 -26.33
C ASN A 111 -14.01 3.66 -25.16
N PRO A 112 -13.31 2.52 -25.31
CA PRO A 112 -12.42 1.99 -24.27
C PRO A 112 -11.05 2.70 -24.21
N PHE A 113 -10.73 3.51 -25.23
CA PHE A 113 -9.41 4.13 -25.34
C PHE A 113 -9.33 5.43 -24.55
N ARG A 114 -8.31 5.53 -23.72
CA ARG A 114 -7.99 6.71 -22.90
C ARG A 114 -6.48 6.91 -22.97
N PHE A 115 -6.03 7.97 -23.61
CA PHE A 115 -4.61 8.23 -23.83
C PHE A 115 -4.02 9.25 -22.86
N THR A 116 -4.81 9.78 -21.95
CA THR A 116 -4.38 10.86 -21.08
C THR A 116 -4.77 10.55 -19.66
N SER A 117 -3.80 10.61 -18.75
CA SER A 117 -4.05 10.61 -17.33
C SER A 117 -4.65 11.94 -16.91
N THR A 118 -5.68 11.89 -16.08
CA THR A 118 -6.24 13.04 -15.39
C THR A 118 -5.63 13.15 -14.01
N TYR A 119 -5.56 14.36 -13.44
CA TYR A 119 -5.03 14.55 -12.10
C TYR A 119 -5.82 15.59 -11.31
N ALA A 120 -5.72 15.47 -10.00
CA ALA A 120 -6.23 16.42 -9.03
C ALA A 120 -5.16 16.67 -7.96
N THR A 121 -4.66 17.89 -7.90
CA THR A 121 -3.69 18.31 -6.89
C THR A 121 -4.35 19.28 -5.93
N LEU A 122 -4.46 18.87 -4.67
CA LEU A 122 -5.00 19.70 -3.58
C LEU A 122 -3.83 20.27 -2.79
N TYR A 123 -3.72 21.61 -2.78
CA TYR A 123 -2.78 22.35 -1.95
C TYR A 123 -3.49 22.78 -0.67
N LEU A 124 -2.96 22.40 0.48
CA LEU A 124 -3.57 22.65 1.78
C LEU A 124 -2.78 23.69 2.57
N PRO A 125 -3.42 24.79 2.99
CA PRO A 125 -2.82 25.73 3.93
C PRO A 125 -2.78 25.14 5.34
N GLY A 126 -1.78 25.57 6.12
CA GLY A 126 -1.62 25.05 7.47
C GLY A 126 -1.08 23.61 7.50
N ASN A 127 -0.98 23.07 8.69
CA ASN A 127 -0.30 21.79 8.92
C ASN A 127 -1.12 20.78 9.74
N TYR A 128 -2.42 21.04 9.99
CA TYR A 128 -3.24 20.14 10.80
C TYR A 128 -4.70 20.07 10.34
N TYR A 129 -5.21 18.85 10.19
CA TYR A 129 -6.60 18.56 9.85
C TYR A 129 -7.15 17.41 10.71
N ASP A 130 -8.45 17.44 11.02
CA ASP A 130 -9.10 16.37 11.80
C ASP A 130 -9.16 15.05 11.03
N ALA A 131 -9.45 15.09 9.73
CA ALA A 131 -9.58 13.87 8.95
C ALA A 131 -9.26 14.08 7.46
N LEU A 132 -8.64 13.05 6.86
CA LEU A 132 -8.49 12.88 5.41
C LEU A 132 -9.12 11.54 5.01
N THR A 133 -10.15 11.59 4.17
CA THR A 133 -10.80 10.40 3.61
C THR A 133 -10.69 10.41 2.10
N ILE A 134 -10.08 9.40 1.52
CA ILE A 134 -9.92 9.28 0.08
C ILE A 134 -10.54 7.97 -0.41
N GLY A 135 -11.61 8.08 -1.22
CA GLY A 135 -12.22 6.97 -1.94
C GLY A 135 -11.89 7.08 -3.43
N HIS A 136 -11.14 6.13 -3.98
CA HIS A 136 -10.66 6.21 -5.34
C HIS A 136 -10.68 4.87 -6.06
N LYS A 137 -10.89 4.86 -7.39
CA LYS A 137 -10.92 3.59 -8.15
C LYS A 137 -9.62 3.31 -8.87
N THR A 138 -9.10 4.28 -9.64
CA THR A 138 -7.92 4.04 -10.47
C THR A 138 -7.09 5.31 -10.59
N GLY A 139 -5.82 5.21 -10.33
CA GLY A 139 -4.84 6.29 -10.33
C GLY A 139 -3.97 6.24 -9.08
N ASP A 140 -2.85 6.88 -9.11
CA ASP A 140 -1.92 6.90 -8.01
C ASP A 140 -2.26 7.99 -7.00
N LEU A 141 -1.93 7.75 -5.75
CA LEU A 141 -2.16 8.67 -4.65
C LEU A 141 -0.85 9.05 -3.98
N LEU A 142 -0.62 10.35 -3.88
CA LEU A 142 0.45 10.94 -3.08
C LEU A 142 -0.14 11.82 -1.98
N VAL A 143 0.19 11.56 -0.74
CA VAL A 143 -0.02 12.47 0.40
C VAL A 143 1.36 12.89 0.90
N GLU A 144 1.72 14.15 0.67
CA GLU A 144 3.05 14.69 0.93
C GLU A 144 3.25 14.99 2.42
N ASN A 145 4.48 15.07 2.86
CA ASN A 145 4.85 15.40 4.21
C ASN A 145 4.52 16.88 4.59
N GLY A 146 4.64 17.21 5.88
CA GLY A 146 4.40 18.56 6.39
C GLY A 146 2.94 18.83 6.78
N ILE A 147 2.06 17.86 6.65
CA ILE A 147 0.66 17.92 7.09
C ILE A 147 0.40 16.80 8.09
N TYR A 148 -0.28 17.15 9.19
CA TYR A 148 -0.69 16.22 10.24
C TYR A 148 -2.20 16.02 10.15
N TYR A 149 -2.63 14.78 10.27
CA TYR A 149 -4.04 14.41 10.34
C TYR A 149 -4.30 13.69 11.66
N ASP A 150 -5.47 13.91 12.26
CA ASP A 150 -5.90 13.03 13.35
C ASP A 150 -6.14 11.63 12.81
N SER A 151 -6.96 11.50 11.78
CA SER A 151 -7.33 10.22 11.19
C SER A 151 -7.23 10.24 9.67
N VAL A 152 -6.69 9.19 9.09
CA VAL A 152 -6.57 9.03 7.63
C VAL A 152 -7.21 7.72 7.21
N ALA A 153 -8.12 7.77 6.23
CA ALA A 153 -8.73 6.60 5.61
C ALA A 153 -8.60 6.66 4.09
N ILE A 154 -7.87 5.72 3.50
CA ILE A 154 -7.62 5.62 2.07
C ILE A 154 -8.16 4.29 1.55
N ALA A 155 -9.06 4.35 0.58
CA ALA A 155 -9.59 3.18 -0.12
C ALA A 155 -9.36 3.32 -1.63
N LEU A 156 -8.49 2.48 -2.17
CA LEU A 156 -8.08 2.49 -3.57
C LEU A 156 -8.36 1.12 -4.21
N SER A 157 -8.87 1.08 -5.45
CA SER A 157 -9.00 -0.22 -6.14
C SER A 157 -7.76 -0.56 -6.95
N THR A 158 -7.21 0.40 -7.71
CA THR A 158 -6.02 0.17 -8.54
C THR A 158 -5.16 1.44 -8.60
N GLY A 159 -3.91 1.31 -8.28
CA GLY A 159 -2.91 2.37 -8.25
C GLY A 159 -2.07 2.32 -6.97
N ASP A 160 -0.99 3.02 -6.96
CA ASP A 160 -0.05 3.04 -5.85
C ASP A 160 -0.42 4.12 -4.83
N VAL A 161 -0.15 3.84 -3.56
CA VAL A 161 -0.32 4.78 -2.46
C VAL A 161 1.03 5.16 -1.89
N THR A 162 1.38 6.43 -1.96
CA THR A 162 2.53 7.01 -1.27
C THR A 162 2.04 7.95 -0.18
N PHE A 163 2.22 7.56 1.07
CA PHE A 163 1.84 8.32 2.25
C PHE A 163 3.08 8.77 3.01
N LEU A 164 3.35 10.06 3.01
CA LEU A 164 4.54 10.67 3.63
C LEU A 164 4.17 11.58 4.81
N ALA A 165 2.88 11.72 5.12
CA ALA A 165 2.36 12.55 6.19
C ALA A 165 2.25 11.79 7.52
N ASP A 166 1.77 12.47 8.55
CA ASP A 166 1.52 11.87 9.85
C ASP A 166 0.02 11.69 10.12
N ALA A 167 -0.36 10.55 10.71
CA ALA A 167 -1.72 10.22 11.12
C ALA A 167 -1.74 9.93 12.63
N ILE A 168 -2.04 10.94 13.45
CA ILE A 168 -1.77 10.94 14.90
C ILE A 168 -2.56 9.86 15.65
N LYS A 169 -3.80 9.56 15.23
CA LYS A 169 -4.65 8.53 15.86
C LYS A 169 -4.67 7.25 15.03
N ASP A 170 -5.13 7.34 13.80
CA ASP A 170 -5.33 6.17 12.95
C ASP A 170 -4.98 6.43 11.49
N LEU A 171 -4.34 5.45 10.89
CA LEU A 171 -4.07 5.35 9.47
C LEU A 171 -4.67 4.04 8.94
N GLU A 172 -5.67 4.12 8.09
CA GLU A 172 -6.24 2.96 7.40
C GLU A 172 -6.01 3.09 5.90
N ILE A 173 -5.29 2.14 5.31
CA ILE A 173 -5.05 2.07 3.86
C ILE A 173 -5.55 0.72 3.36
N THR A 174 -6.50 0.75 2.43
CA THR A 174 -7.00 -0.45 1.75
C THR A 174 -6.84 -0.29 0.25
N THR A 175 -6.10 -1.19 -0.39
CA THR A 175 -5.98 -1.27 -1.84
C THR A 175 -6.25 -2.68 -2.36
N THR A 176 -6.76 -2.80 -3.58
CA THR A 176 -6.90 -4.13 -4.21
C THR A 176 -5.67 -4.46 -5.03
N THR A 177 -5.17 -3.51 -5.83
CA THR A 177 -3.98 -3.70 -6.66
C THR A 177 -3.16 -2.43 -6.67
N GLY A 178 -1.92 -2.52 -6.25
CA GLY A 178 -0.97 -1.43 -6.20
C GLY A 178 -0.10 -1.50 -4.95
N ASP A 179 1.01 -0.83 -5.00
CA ASP A 179 1.99 -0.81 -3.94
C ASP A 179 1.63 0.27 -2.90
N VAL A 180 1.99 0.02 -1.66
CA VAL A 180 1.79 0.97 -0.55
C VAL A 180 3.14 1.33 0.04
N ARG A 181 3.50 2.60 -0.01
CA ARG A 181 4.71 3.16 0.59
C ARG A 181 4.34 4.13 1.71
N ILE A 182 4.91 3.94 2.88
CA ILE A 182 4.68 4.79 4.06
C ILE A 182 6.03 5.27 4.60
N VAL A 183 6.09 6.57 4.86
CA VAL A 183 7.14 7.24 5.63
C VAL A 183 6.44 8.21 6.57
N SER A 184 6.50 7.99 7.88
CA SER A 184 5.77 8.81 8.85
C SER A 184 6.51 8.87 10.17
N ASP A 185 6.76 10.06 10.64
CA ASP A 185 7.42 10.28 11.93
C ASP A 185 6.50 9.97 13.11
N LYS A 186 5.18 10.02 12.90
CA LYS A 186 4.20 9.79 13.95
C LYS A 186 2.87 9.28 13.41
N THR A 187 2.65 7.98 13.55
CA THR A 187 1.36 7.36 13.26
C THR A 187 0.83 6.63 14.51
N GLY A 188 -0.46 6.74 14.76
CA GLY A 188 -1.15 6.00 15.80
C GLY A 188 -1.33 4.53 15.42
N GLU A 189 -2.58 4.06 15.34
CA GLU A 189 -2.88 2.71 14.86
C GLU A 189 -2.80 2.66 13.33
N ALA A 190 -1.83 1.93 12.78
CA ALA A 190 -1.68 1.75 11.34
C ALA A 190 -2.27 0.40 10.90
N ARG A 191 -3.28 0.43 10.04
CA ARG A 191 -3.87 -0.76 9.42
C ARG A 191 -3.74 -0.67 7.90
N ILE A 192 -3.02 -1.63 7.30
CA ILE A 192 -2.74 -1.64 5.87
C ILE A 192 -3.22 -2.97 5.29
N THR A 193 -4.11 -2.91 4.32
CA THR A 193 -4.66 -4.09 3.65
C THR A 193 -4.48 -3.98 2.14
N THR A 194 -3.83 -4.95 1.53
CA THR A 194 -3.74 -5.07 0.06
C THR A 194 -4.03 -6.49 -0.40
N THR A 195 -4.63 -6.62 -1.57
CA THR A 195 -4.80 -7.95 -2.18
C THR A 195 -3.59 -8.30 -3.03
N THR A 196 -3.10 -7.38 -3.84
CA THR A 196 -1.92 -7.58 -4.69
C THR A 196 -1.10 -6.31 -4.74
N GLY A 197 0.15 -6.39 -4.34
CA GLY A 197 1.10 -5.28 -4.31
C GLY A 197 2.01 -5.37 -3.11
N ASP A 198 3.09 -4.65 -3.16
CA ASP A 198 4.10 -4.64 -2.12
C ASP A 198 3.81 -3.55 -1.08
N ILE A 199 4.18 -3.81 0.16
CA ILE A 199 4.03 -2.85 1.25
C ILE A 199 5.43 -2.49 1.77
N THR A 200 5.76 -1.21 1.72
CA THR A 200 7.05 -0.69 2.18
C THR A 200 6.85 0.37 3.26
N LEU A 201 7.41 0.14 4.45
CA LEU A 201 7.51 1.11 5.52
C LEU A 201 8.98 1.47 5.73
N THR A 202 9.30 2.74 5.69
CA THR A 202 10.69 3.21 5.85
C THR A 202 10.71 4.40 6.80
N ASP A 203 11.71 4.46 7.68
CA ASP A 203 11.93 5.62 8.56
C ASP A 203 10.63 6.05 9.28
N SER A 204 9.96 5.09 9.94
CA SER A 204 8.61 5.31 10.46
C SER A 204 8.47 4.98 11.95
N VAL A 205 7.63 5.75 12.64
CA VAL A 205 7.25 5.48 14.03
C VAL A 205 5.73 5.32 14.10
N VAL A 206 5.27 4.14 14.54
CA VAL A 206 3.85 3.83 14.69
C VAL A 206 3.54 3.30 16.08
N THR A 207 2.35 3.57 16.59
CA THR A 207 1.93 3.05 17.90
C THR A 207 1.64 1.55 17.80
N SER A 208 0.85 1.13 16.84
CA SER A 208 0.59 -0.28 16.53
C SER A 208 0.48 -0.49 15.02
N LEU A 209 0.80 -1.69 14.54
CA LEU A 209 0.83 -2.01 13.12
C LEU A 209 0.10 -3.32 12.83
N ASP A 210 -0.90 -3.29 11.96
CA ASP A 210 -1.56 -4.49 11.40
C ASP A 210 -1.49 -4.45 9.87
N ILE A 211 -0.66 -5.32 9.29
CA ILE A 211 -0.52 -5.50 7.85
C ILE A 211 -1.17 -6.80 7.44
N SER A 212 -2.04 -6.74 6.43
CA SER A 212 -2.67 -7.90 5.81
C SER A 212 -2.56 -7.85 4.29
N LEU A 213 -1.93 -8.87 3.68
CA LEU A 213 -1.80 -8.95 2.23
C LEU A 213 -2.05 -10.38 1.72
N SER A 214 -2.58 -10.50 0.51
CA SER A 214 -2.73 -11.82 -0.13
C SER A 214 -1.51 -12.17 -0.97
N THR A 215 -1.05 -11.28 -1.83
CA THR A 215 0.11 -11.50 -2.71
C THR A 215 0.96 -10.24 -2.79
N GLY A 216 2.23 -10.35 -2.44
CA GLY A 216 3.20 -9.26 -2.45
C GLY A 216 4.21 -9.39 -1.33
N GLU A 217 5.16 -8.51 -1.30
CA GLU A 217 6.22 -8.46 -0.29
C GLU A 217 5.93 -7.39 0.78
N VAL A 218 6.39 -7.64 1.99
CA VAL A 218 6.44 -6.63 3.05
C VAL A 218 7.90 -6.30 3.33
N THR A 219 8.25 -5.04 3.16
CA THR A 219 9.57 -4.52 3.51
C THR A 219 9.42 -3.43 4.57
N ALA A 220 10.08 -3.61 5.71
CA ALA A 220 10.16 -2.60 6.74
C ALA A 220 11.63 -2.30 7.05
N THR A 221 12.01 -1.01 7.03
CA THR A 221 13.37 -0.57 7.31
C THR A 221 13.33 0.64 8.24
N ASN A 222 14.11 0.59 9.30
CA ASN A 222 14.15 1.65 10.32
C ASN A 222 12.75 1.98 10.86
N LEU A 223 12.07 0.94 11.39
CA LEU A 223 10.69 1.01 11.86
C LEU A 223 10.62 0.83 13.37
N THR A 224 10.00 1.76 14.06
CA THR A 224 9.67 1.64 15.48
C THR A 224 8.18 1.46 15.68
N VAL A 225 7.79 0.32 16.28
CA VAL A 225 6.40 0.05 16.69
C VAL A 225 6.33 0.07 18.20
N LEU A 226 5.65 1.05 18.77
CA LEU A 226 5.62 1.26 20.24
C LEU A 226 4.85 0.16 21.00
N SER A 227 3.99 -0.60 20.32
CA SER A 227 3.20 -1.69 20.89
C SER A 227 3.32 -2.94 20.00
N ASP A 228 2.22 -3.41 19.44
CA ASP A 228 2.15 -4.68 18.74
C ASP A 228 2.28 -4.49 17.22
N ALA A 229 3.12 -5.29 16.60
CA ALA A 229 3.26 -5.39 15.16
C ALA A 229 2.77 -6.75 14.67
N LEU A 230 1.80 -6.76 13.79
CA LEU A 230 1.23 -7.96 13.18
C LEU A 230 1.32 -7.89 11.66
N ILE A 231 2.01 -8.84 11.05
CA ILE A 231 2.14 -8.97 9.61
C ILE A 231 1.53 -10.29 9.17
N LYS A 232 0.46 -10.25 8.39
CA LYS A 232 -0.21 -11.43 7.82
C LYS A 232 -0.06 -11.43 6.30
N GLY A 233 0.31 -12.59 5.74
CA GLY A 233 0.43 -12.75 4.30
C GLY A 233 0.08 -14.16 3.83
N THR A 234 -0.42 -14.27 2.60
CA THR A 234 -0.60 -15.59 1.99
C THR A 234 0.63 -15.97 1.17
N THR A 235 1.03 -15.13 0.23
CA THR A 235 2.16 -15.39 -0.67
C THR A 235 3.04 -14.15 -0.79
N GLY A 236 4.33 -14.33 -0.60
CA GLY A 236 5.34 -13.26 -0.71
C GLY A 236 6.33 -13.28 0.44
N SER A 237 7.42 -12.57 0.30
CA SER A 237 8.47 -12.49 1.31
C SER A 237 8.17 -11.40 2.34
N SER A 238 8.79 -11.49 3.50
CA SER A 238 8.84 -10.39 4.48
C SER A 238 10.29 -10.12 4.83
N THR A 239 10.71 -8.88 4.64
CA THR A 239 12.06 -8.41 4.94
C THR A 239 11.96 -7.27 5.93
N LEU A 240 12.46 -7.48 7.14
CA LEU A 240 12.50 -6.49 8.19
C LEU A 240 13.94 -6.20 8.55
N LYS A 241 14.30 -4.92 8.55
CA LYS A 241 15.63 -4.45 8.89
C LYS A 241 15.55 -3.25 9.83
N ASP A 242 16.35 -3.28 10.90
CA ASP A 242 16.36 -2.22 11.93
C ASP A 242 14.93 -1.97 12.46
N VAL A 243 14.25 -3.03 12.96
CA VAL A 243 12.87 -2.97 13.44
C VAL A 243 12.77 -3.23 14.93
N THR A 244 12.08 -2.35 15.63
CA THR A 244 11.78 -2.53 17.06
C THR A 244 10.27 -2.59 17.30
N ALA A 245 9.83 -3.46 18.21
CA ALA A 245 8.44 -3.56 18.64
C ALA A 245 8.36 -4.08 20.08
N ARG A 246 7.20 -3.90 20.75
CA ARG A 246 6.95 -4.62 21.99
C ARG A 246 6.66 -6.09 21.72
N ASN A 247 5.73 -6.36 20.84
CA ASN A 247 5.47 -7.70 20.31
C ASN A 247 5.50 -7.68 18.78
N LEU A 248 6.14 -8.65 18.16
CA LEU A 248 6.18 -8.80 16.71
C LEU A 248 5.68 -10.18 16.30
N SER A 249 4.65 -10.24 15.49
CA SER A 249 4.08 -11.48 14.95
C SER A 249 4.03 -11.46 13.43
N ILE A 250 4.64 -12.43 12.78
CA ILE A 250 4.63 -12.62 11.33
C ILE A 250 3.95 -13.95 11.02
N LYS A 251 2.80 -13.93 10.34
CA LYS A 251 2.03 -15.13 9.97
C LYS A 251 1.84 -15.19 8.46
N LYS A 252 2.32 -16.26 7.84
CA LYS A 252 2.23 -16.41 6.39
C LYS A 252 2.12 -17.86 5.94
N SER A 253 1.57 -18.05 4.75
CA SER A 253 1.50 -19.39 4.17
C SER A 253 2.76 -19.71 3.38
N THR A 254 3.18 -18.85 2.46
CA THR A 254 4.31 -19.09 1.56
C THR A 254 5.19 -17.85 1.39
N GLY A 255 6.49 -18.04 1.43
CA GLY A 255 7.50 -17.02 1.21
C GLY A 255 8.53 -16.95 2.33
N ASN A 256 9.68 -16.39 2.03
CA ASN A 256 10.77 -16.28 2.98
C ASN A 256 10.51 -15.16 4.00
N THR A 257 11.09 -15.30 5.17
CA THR A 257 11.16 -14.25 6.19
C THR A 257 12.63 -13.96 6.48
N THR A 258 13.05 -12.74 6.22
CA THR A 258 14.42 -12.25 6.49
C THR A 258 14.35 -11.14 7.51
N LEU A 259 15.10 -11.28 8.57
CA LEU A 259 15.14 -10.37 9.71
C LEU A 259 16.58 -9.99 9.97
N ASP A 260 16.86 -8.70 9.97
CA ASP A 260 18.17 -8.10 10.14
C ASP A 260 18.05 -6.99 11.19
N ASP A 261 18.73 -7.13 12.33
CA ASP A 261 18.65 -6.22 13.46
C ASP A 261 17.21 -5.97 13.94
N VAL A 262 16.48 -7.05 14.26
CA VAL A 262 15.08 -6.98 14.72
C VAL A 262 14.98 -7.29 16.20
N TYR A 263 14.35 -6.39 16.94
CA TYR A 263 14.20 -6.49 18.38
C TYR A 263 12.74 -6.44 18.83
N ALA A 264 12.33 -7.37 19.72
CA ALA A 264 11.04 -7.34 20.38
C ALA A 264 11.18 -7.41 21.89
N ASP A 265 10.63 -6.42 22.63
CA ASP A 265 10.76 -6.37 24.09
C ASP A 265 10.23 -7.62 24.78
N GLU A 266 9.04 -8.07 24.39
CA GLU A 266 8.36 -9.20 25.03
C GLU A 266 8.40 -10.46 24.17
N ARG A 267 7.74 -10.44 22.99
CA ARG A 267 7.55 -11.65 22.20
C ARG A 267 7.79 -11.43 20.71
N PHE A 268 8.55 -12.33 20.16
CA PHE A 268 8.75 -12.47 18.73
C PHE A 268 8.17 -13.80 18.22
N GLU A 269 7.28 -13.76 17.24
CA GLU A 269 6.61 -14.94 16.68
C GLU A 269 6.67 -14.96 15.14
N VAL A 270 7.12 -16.08 14.57
CA VAL A 270 7.00 -16.35 13.14
C VAL A 270 6.27 -17.66 12.93
N GLU A 271 5.15 -17.62 12.22
CA GLU A 271 4.46 -18.82 11.75
C GLU A 271 4.43 -18.85 10.22
N SER A 272 4.94 -19.92 9.62
CA SER A 272 4.95 -20.11 8.18
C SER A 272 4.62 -21.56 7.80
N THR A 273 3.91 -21.76 6.71
CA THR A 273 3.75 -23.13 6.16
C THR A 273 4.94 -23.48 5.29
N SER A 274 5.38 -22.60 4.41
CA SER A 274 6.48 -22.85 3.49
C SER A 274 7.34 -21.62 3.28
N GLY A 275 8.63 -21.73 3.62
CA GLY A 275 9.62 -20.67 3.45
C GLY A 275 10.74 -20.75 4.44
N ARG A 276 11.86 -20.18 4.06
CA ARG A 276 13.02 -20.07 4.95
C ARG A 276 12.84 -18.89 5.90
N VAL A 277 13.25 -19.08 7.15
CA VAL A 277 13.40 -17.99 8.12
C VAL A 277 14.90 -17.74 8.32
N THR A 278 15.33 -16.54 8.00
CA THR A 278 16.73 -16.10 8.18
C THR A 278 16.74 -15.00 9.23
N LEU A 279 17.61 -15.14 10.19
CA LEU A 279 17.74 -14.29 11.37
C LEU A 279 19.16 -13.73 11.38
N ASP A 280 19.30 -12.43 11.49
CA ASP A 280 20.60 -11.79 11.69
C ASP A 280 20.46 -10.71 12.77
N GLY A 281 21.16 -10.92 13.88
CA GLY A 281 21.16 -9.96 15.00
C GLY A 281 19.78 -9.76 15.65
N ILE A 282 18.96 -10.81 15.79
CA ILE A 282 17.65 -10.63 16.43
C ILE A 282 17.70 -10.88 17.94
N ASP A 283 16.79 -10.22 18.66
CA ASP A 283 16.52 -10.55 20.07
C ASP A 283 15.06 -10.30 20.48
N ALA A 284 14.62 -11.02 21.51
CA ALA A 284 13.31 -10.81 22.14
C ALA A 284 13.28 -11.41 23.54
N GLY A 285 12.30 -11.01 24.36
CA GLY A 285 12.01 -11.67 25.63
C GLY A 285 11.73 -13.15 25.42
N GLU A 286 10.84 -13.50 24.51
CA GLU A 286 10.55 -14.87 24.07
C GLU A 286 10.54 -14.96 22.54
N ILE A 287 11.06 -16.07 21.99
CA ILE A 287 11.11 -16.31 20.55
C ILE A 287 10.36 -17.58 20.20
N PHE A 288 9.40 -17.48 19.27
CA PHE A 288 8.61 -18.59 18.76
C PHE A 288 8.68 -18.63 17.24
N ILE A 289 9.28 -19.67 16.68
CA ILE A 289 9.36 -19.84 15.23
C ILE A 289 8.80 -21.20 14.87
N LYS A 290 7.78 -21.22 14.02
CA LYS A 290 7.16 -22.44 13.53
C LYS A 290 7.06 -22.40 12.00
N THR A 291 7.62 -23.40 11.35
CA THR A 291 7.45 -23.61 9.92
C THR A 291 7.14 -25.08 9.63
N THR A 292 6.37 -25.37 8.60
CA THR A 292 6.17 -26.78 8.18
C THR A 292 7.29 -27.20 7.23
N THR A 293 7.56 -26.40 6.21
CA THR A 293 8.63 -26.67 5.23
C THR A 293 9.53 -25.47 5.10
N GLY A 294 10.71 -25.56 5.68
CA GLY A 294 11.68 -24.49 5.59
C GLY A 294 12.76 -24.60 6.67
N SER A 295 13.93 -24.09 6.37
CA SER A 295 15.02 -24.02 7.33
C SER A 295 14.91 -22.73 8.15
N VAL A 296 15.31 -22.80 9.41
CA VAL A 296 15.49 -21.66 10.29
C VAL A 296 16.99 -21.51 10.57
N LYS A 297 17.57 -20.39 10.19
CA LYS A 297 19.03 -20.18 10.30
C LYS A 297 19.33 -18.74 10.70
N GLY A 298 20.40 -18.58 11.46
CA GLY A 298 20.95 -17.25 11.73
C GLY A 298 21.48 -17.05 13.13
N SER A 299 21.47 -15.81 13.60
CA SER A 299 22.01 -15.36 14.86
C SER A 299 20.96 -14.73 15.78
N ILE A 300 21.12 -14.96 17.06
CA ILE A 300 20.36 -14.35 18.15
C ILE A 300 21.37 -13.68 19.09
N LEU A 301 21.09 -12.47 19.56
CA LEU A 301 22.07 -11.67 20.31
C LEU A 301 22.26 -12.16 21.74
N SER A 302 21.22 -12.61 22.42
CA SER A 302 21.29 -13.02 23.81
C SER A 302 21.14 -14.54 24.01
N GLU A 303 21.64 -15.04 25.12
CA GLU A 303 21.49 -16.44 25.50
C GLU A 303 20.02 -16.80 25.72
N LYS A 304 19.60 -17.94 25.22
CA LYS A 304 18.23 -18.46 25.30
C LYS A 304 18.22 -19.93 25.73
N GLN A 305 17.11 -20.34 26.34
CA GLN A 305 16.82 -21.76 26.51
C GLN A 305 16.17 -22.28 25.22
N PHE A 306 16.92 -23.04 24.44
CA PHE A 306 16.44 -23.56 23.16
C PHE A 306 15.56 -24.80 23.33
N LEU A 307 14.30 -24.70 22.86
CA LEU A 307 13.35 -25.81 22.74
C LEU A 307 13.12 -26.09 21.25
N VAL A 308 13.92 -26.96 20.66
CA VAL A 308 13.94 -27.12 19.20
C VAL A 308 13.48 -28.49 18.75
N LYS A 309 12.71 -28.57 17.65
CA LYS A 309 12.22 -29.80 17.07
C LYS A 309 12.26 -29.72 15.54
N SER A 310 12.85 -30.72 14.92
CA SER A 310 12.73 -30.99 13.49
C SER A 310 12.41 -32.47 13.27
N THR A 311 11.42 -32.76 12.42
CA THR A 311 11.11 -34.17 12.08
C THR A 311 12.11 -34.71 11.07
N SER A 312 12.52 -33.86 10.11
CA SER A 312 13.47 -34.23 9.05
C SER A 312 14.39 -33.05 8.77
N GLY A 313 15.50 -33.01 9.48
CA GLY A 313 16.51 -31.97 9.33
C GLY A 313 17.52 -31.96 10.47
N ARG A 314 18.71 -31.43 10.18
CA ARG A 314 19.76 -31.30 11.20
C ARG A 314 19.43 -30.15 12.15
N ILE A 315 19.65 -30.39 13.43
CA ILE A 315 19.56 -29.37 14.49
C ILE A 315 20.97 -29.04 14.96
N ASP A 316 21.31 -27.76 14.96
CA ASP A 316 22.60 -27.23 15.39
C ASP A 316 22.34 -25.90 16.11
N VAL A 317 22.21 -25.97 17.42
CA VAL A 317 21.90 -24.82 18.29
C VAL A 317 22.76 -24.85 19.54
N PRO A 318 23.07 -23.70 20.15
CA PRO A 318 23.80 -23.62 21.40
C PRO A 318 23.05 -24.30 22.57
N SER A 319 23.78 -24.74 23.55
CA SER A 319 23.21 -25.21 24.82
C SER A 319 23.42 -24.14 25.88
N THR A 320 22.48 -23.25 25.99
CA THR A 320 22.52 -22.11 26.94
C THR A 320 21.24 -22.05 27.78
N ALA A 321 21.24 -21.22 28.79
CA ALA A 321 20.09 -20.95 29.66
C ALA A 321 19.63 -19.52 29.44
N GLY A 322 18.33 -19.25 29.66
CA GLY A 322 17.75 -17.91 29.49
C GLY A 322 16.26 -17.96 29.17
N PRO A 323 15.71 -16.89 28.64
CA PRO A 323 14.35 -16.86 28.13
C PRO A 323 14.13 -17.91 27.02
N ILE A 324 12.87 -18.28 26.79
CA ILE A 324 12.53 -19.36 25.86
C ILE A 324 12.76 -18.94 24.40
N CYS A 325 13.47 -19.80 23.66
CA CYS A 325 13.52 -19.79 22.21
C CYS A 325 13.00 -21.12 21.67
N LYS A 326 11.74 -21.15 21.22
CA LYS A 326 11.10 -22.34 20.69
C LYS A 326 11.09 -22.30 19.17
N ILE A 327 11.72 -23.30 18.53
CA ILE A 327 11.77 -23.40 17.06
C ILE A 327 11.31 -24.79 16.64
N GLU A 328 10.27 -24.85 15.82
CA GLU A 328 9.70 -26.08 15.28
C GLU A 328 9.66 -26.07 13.75
N THR A 329 10.13 -27.15 13.14
CA THR A 329 9.94 -27.39 11.70
C THR A 329 9.60 -28.87 11.46
N THR A 330 8.79 -29.16 10.46
CA THR A 330 8.59 -30.54 10.03
C THR A 330 9.71 -30.97 9.10
N THR A 331 10.00 -30.17 8.06
CA THR A 331 11.06 -30.45 7.09
C THR A 331 11.97 -29.24 6.94
N GLY A 332 13.17 -29.33 7.46
CA GLY A 332 14.16 -28.25 7.37
C GLY A 332 15.21 -28.31 8.48
N ALA A 333 16.37 -27.78 8.19
CA ALA A 333 17.43 -27.66 9.19
C ALA A 333 17.18 -26.46 10.10
N ILE A 334 17.55 -26.60 11.38
CA ILE A 334 17.60 -25.51 12.36
C ILE A 334 19.06 -25.27 12.69
N LYS A 335 19.57 -24.08 12.39
CA LYS A 335 20.94 -23.68 12.73
C LYS A 335 20.95 -22.30 13.31
N ILE A 336 21.15 -22.18 14.63
CA ILE A 336 21.22 -20.90 15.34
C ILE A 336 22.58 -20.76 16.01
N ILE A 337 23.13 -19.59 15.94
CA ILE A 337 24.30 -19.18 16.70
C ILE A 337 23.94 -18.01 17.61
N ILE A 338 24.70 -17.81 18.68
CA ILE A 338 24.65 -16.58 19.45
C ILE A 338 25.68 -15.66 18.80
N GLY A 339 25.19 -14.54 18.26
CA GLY A 339 26.02 -13.50 17.67
C GLY A 339 26.54 -12.53 18.74
N ASN A 340 27.67 -11.90 18.44
CA ASN A 340 28.18 -10.78 19.20
C ASN A 340 27.69 -9.49 18.58
#